data_cec0575b91ee81073a715a33039b7315
#
_entry.id   cec0575b91ee81073a715a33039b7315
#
_cell.length_a   1.000
_cell.length_b   1.000
_cell.length_c   1.000
_cell.angle_alpha   90.00
_cell.angle_beta   90.00
_cell.angle_gamma   90.00
#
_symmetry.space_group_name_H-M   'P 1'
#
loop_
_entity.id
_entity.type
_entity.pdbx_description
1 polymer ?
#
loop_
_entity_poly.entity_id
_entity_poly.type
_entity_poly.pdbx_seq_one_letter_code
_entity_poly.pdbx_strand_id
1 'polypeptide(L)'
;MREIGINIGAHRDMDVATFCATIRDLGFTRVFSGATNPEKVRRHAECVAAAGLCYDTLHAPFKGIMNAIWTEGDEGEDTLRQITDCVDLCTEIGAPIAVVHLSAGEAAPPPTDAGRSRFIRLVDHAVGKGIKIAFENQRKLANIAWAFEEFRNVPEVGFCWDCGHEGCFTPGRRYMPLFGDRLVCTHIQDNEGIYNKDTHLIPFDGGLDFDYVAEALRSAPEVPLTLELKRKAVPYEGMSDEDYLARAAAAVKRLRDMIDTP
;
A
#
# COMPACT_ATOMS: atom_id res chain seq x y z
N MET A 1 -21.55 1.77 -2.60
CA MET A 1 -20.57 2.76 -3.14
C MET A 1 -19.19 2.32 -2.71
N ARG A 2 -18.23 2.28 -3.62
CA ARG A 2 -16.85 1.83 -3.35
C ARG A 2 -16.19 2.73 -2.30
N GLU A 3 -15.55 2.13 -1.30
CA GLU A 3 -14.89 2.85 -0.22
C GLU A 3 -13.61 3.53 -0.71
N ILE A 4 -13.26 4.63 -0.05
CA ILE A 4 -12.04 5.38 -0.34
C ILE A 4 -11.19 5.52 0.91
N GLY A 5 -9.88 5.38 0.74
CA GLY A 5 -8.87 5.45 1.80
C GLY A 5 -7.74 6.41 1.47
N ILE A 6 -6.94 6.74 2.49
CA ILE A 6 -5.75 7.59 2.35
C ILE A 6 -4.72 7.25 3.44
N ASN A 7 -3.43 7.44 3.14
CA ASN A 7 -2.37 7.25 4.14
C ASN A 7 -2.36 8.35 5.21
N ILE A 8 -2.12 7.93 6.47
CA ILE A 8 -1.92 8.85 7.60
C ILE A 8 -0.59 9.57 7.44
N GLY A 9 -0.26 10.35 6.68
CA GLY A 9 0.99 11.06 6.38
C GLY A 9 0.78 11.99 5.21
N ALA A 10 -0.44 11.98 4.67
CA ALA A 10 -0.86 12.87 3.61
C ALA A 10 -1.18 14.30 4.14
N HIS A 11 -0.55 14.69 5.25
CA HIS A 11 -0.63 16.04 5.83
C HIS A 11 0.77 16.48 6.28
N ARG A 12 0.93 17.77 6.57
CA ARG A 12 2.21 18.35 6.99
C ARG A 12 2.15 18.97 8.38
N ASP A 13 1.18 19.85 8.60
CA ASP A 13 1.11 20.71 9.79
C ASP A 13 -0.06 20.34 10.73
N MET A 14 -1.00 19.54 10.26
CA MET A 14 -2.19 19.08 10.98
C MET A 14 -1.85 17.98 11.99
N ASP A 15 -2.44 17.97 13.18
CA ASP A 15 -2.37 16.80 14.06
C ASP A 15 -3.27 15.66 13.56
N VAL A 16 -3.01 14.43 14.03
CA VAL A 16 -3.69 13.23 13.52
C VAL A 16 -5.20 13.22 13.83
N ALA A 17 -5.63 13.76 14.97
CA ALA A 17 -7.05 13.77 15.31
C ALA A 17 -7.81 14.72 14.37
N THR A 18 -7.27 15.91 14.13
CA THR A 18 -7.79 16.87 13.15
C THR A 18 -7.76 16.28 11.74
N PHE A 19 -6.66 15.62 11.35
CA PHE A 19 -6.56 14.92 10.08
C PHE A 19 -7.69 13.89 9.91
N CYS A 20 -7.90 13.01 10.89
CA CYS A 20 -8.95 11.98 10.83
C CYS A 20 -10.37 12.60 10.72
N ALA A 21 -10.63 13.68 11.45
CA ALA A 21 -11.93 14.39 11.34
C ALA A 21 -12.10 14.99 9.93
N THR A 22 -11.07 15.66 9.41
CA THR A 22 -11.10 16.31 8.09
C THR A 22 -11.34 15.29 6.99
N ILE A 23 -10.61 14.17 6.95
CA ILE A 23 -10.76 13.17 5.90
C ILE A 23 -12.12 12.47 5.97
N ARG A 24 -12.65 12.20 7.19
CA ARG A 24 -14.01 11.69 7.37
C ARG A 24 -15.04 12.63 6.73
N ASP A 25 -14.95 13.93 7.02
CA ASP A 25 -15.89 14.93 6.50
C ASP A 25 -15.77 15.08 4.97
N LEU A 26 -14.59 14.78 4.41
CA LEU A 26 -14.36 14.66 2.97
C LEU A 26 -14.85 13.32 2.38
N GLY A 27 -15.34 12.38 3.20
CA GLY A 27 -15.94 11.13 2.79
C GLY A 27 -14.98 9.94 2.68
N PHE A 28 -13.76 10.04 3.18
CA PHE A 28 -12.91 8.88 3.38
C PHE A 28 -13.46 8.00 4.50
N THR A 29 -13.31 6.69 4.36
CA THR A 29 -13.75 5.71 5.35
C THR A 29 -12.59 4.87 5.87
N ARG A 30 -11.46 4.86 5.17
CA ARG A 30 -10.32 3.99 5.45
C ARG A 30 -9.01 4.76 5.51
N VAL A 31 -8.08 4.24 6.32
CA VAL A 31 -6.71 4.77 6.41
C VAL A 31 -5.70 3.64 6.44
N PHE A 32 -4.44 3.97 6.12
CA PHE A 32 -3.29 3.10 6.39
C PHE A 32 -2.07 3.92 6.84
N SER A 33 -1.08 3.24 7.38
CA SER A 33 0.23 3.84 7.68
C SER A 33 1.36 2.81 7.64
N GLY A 34 2.61 3.27 7.74
CA GLY A 34 3.76 2.40 7.96
C GLY A 34 3.90 1.97 9.41
N ALA A 35 4.49 0.78 9.64
CA ALA A 35 4.67 0.13 10.95
C ALA A 35 5.99 0.47 11.66
N THR A 36 6.79 1.42 11.18
CA THR A 36 8.14 1.69 11.69
C THR A 36 8.18 2.22 13.14
N ASN A 37 7.07 2.70 13.67
CA ASN A 37 6.95 3.17 15.05
C ASN A 37 5.64 2.64 15.67
N PRO A 38 5.67 1.50 16.38
CA PRO A 38 4.47 0.86 16.92
C PRO A 38 3.65 1.75 17.87
N GLU A 39 4.31 2.53 18.75
CA GLU A 39 3.59 3.42 19.67
C GLU A 39 2.84 4.53 18.91
N LYS A 40 3.45 5.05 17.86
CA LYS A 40 2.79 6.05 17.00
C LYS A 40 1.58 5.43 16.29
N VAL A 41 1.72 4.19 15.80
CA VAL A 41 0.62 3.46 15.14
C VAL A 41 -0.56 3.23 16.10
N ARG A 42 -0.29 2.83 17.36
CA ARG A 42 -1.34 2.66 18.37
C ARG A 42 -2.12 3.97 18.62
N ARG A 43 -1.40 5.09 18.81
CA ARG A 43 -2.04 6.41 18.96
C ARG A 43 -2.84 6.82 17.73
N HIS A 44 -2.34 6.51 16.52
CA HIS A 44 -3.09 6.74 15.29
C HIS A 44 -4.37 5.92 15.26
N ALA A 45 -4.32 4.64 15.66
CA ALA A 45 -5.49 3.77 15.68
C ALA A 45 -6.59 4.28 16.63
N GLU A 46 -6.21 4.86 17.78
CA GLU A 46 -7.14 5.52 18.69
C GLU A 46 -7.86 6.71 18.01
N CYS A 47 -7.12 7.58 17.32
CA CYS A 47 -7.70 8.71 16.59
C CYS A 47 -8.60 8.25 15.42
N VAL A 48 -8.18 7.22 14.70
CA VAL A 48 -8.95 6.61 13.60
C VAL A 48 -10.28 6.06 14.10
N ALA A 49 -10.25 5.28 15.18
CA ALA A 49 -11.45 4.72 15.80
C ALA A 49 -12.37 5.83 16.35
N ALA A 50 -11.83 6.85 17.01
CA ALA A 50 -12.59 7.98 17.53
C ALA A 50 -13.28 8.79 16.42
N ALA A 51 -12.70 8.84 15.22
CA ALA A 51 -13.30 9.48 14.05
C ALA A 51 -14.32 8.58 13.32
N GLY A 52 -14.48 7.32 13.71
CA GLY A 52 -15.36 6.35 13.02
C GLY A 52 -14.78 5.87 11.68
N LEU A 53 -13.48 5.95 11.50
CA LEU A 53 -12.75 5.41 10.34
C LEU A 53 -12.26 3.98 10.62
N CYS A 54 -11.91 3.25 9.56
CA CYS A 54 -11.30 1.92 9.65
C CYS A 54 -9.81 1.97 9.30
N TYR A 55 -8.98 1.31 10.10
CA TYR A 55 -7.61 1.02 9.70
C TYR A 55 -7.63 -0.13 8.68
N ASP A 56 -7.29 0.16 7.43
CA ASP A 56 -7.43 -0.79 6.31
C ASP A 56 -6.22 -1.70 6.18
N THR A 57 -5.04 -1.10 6.10
CA THR A 57 -3.79 -1.84 5.98
C THR A 57 -2.70 -1.22 6.86
N LEU A 58 -1.71 -2.04 7.22
CA LEU A 58 -0.47 -1.58 7.82
C LEU A 58 0.71 -1.99 6.96
N HIS A 59 1.55 -1.02 6.59
CA HIS A 59 2.69 -1.27 5.70
C HIS A 59 3.92 -1.70 6.51
N ALA A 60 4.43 -2.89 6.26
CA ALA A 60 5.61 -3.43 6.93
C ALA A 60 6.87 -2.58 6.63
N PRO A 61 7.86 -2.56 7.54
CA PRO A 61 9.14 -1.93 7.29
C PRO A 61 9.86 -2.58 6.11
N PHE A 62 10.46 -1.78 5.24
CA PHE A 62 11.18 -2.28 4.06
C PHE A 62 12.49 -1.55 3.78
N LYS A 63 12.58 -0.27 4.14
CA LYS A 63 13.70 0.60 3.76
C LYS A 63 15.00 0.15 4.43
N GLY A 64 15.97 -0.20 3.60
CA GLY A 64 17.31 -0.61 4.04
C GLY A 64 17.43 -2.06 4.52
N ILE A 65 16.31 -2.77 4.69
CA ILE A 65 16.31 -4.12 5.27
C ILE A 65 15.79 -5.20 4.32
N MET A 66 14.86 -4.87 3.42
CA MET A 66 14.02 -5.86 2.73
C MET A 66 14.81 -6.91 1.92
N ASN A 67 15.92 -6.51 1.30
CA ASN A 67 16.69 -7.46 0.48
C ASN A 67 17.42 -8.53 1.32
N ALA A 68 17.67 -8.24 2.61
CA ALA A 68 18.32 -9.19 3.51
C ALA A 68 17.47 -10.45 3.75
N ILE A 69 16.15 -10.38 3.57
CA ILE A 69 15.26 -11.54 3.73
C ILE A 69 15.64 -12.70 2.80
N TRP A 70 16.29 -12.38 1.65
CA TRP A 70 16.71 -13.35 0.65
C TRP A 70 18.11 -13.92 0.90
N THR A 71 18.88 -13.39 1.86
CA THR A 71 20.25 -13.80 2.15
C THR A 71 20.31 -14.68 3.38
N GLU A 72 21.30 -15.57 3.45
CA GLU A 72 21.58 -16.34 4.67
C GLU A 72 22.03 -15.44 5.82
N GLY A 73 21.80 -15.89 7.06
CA GLY A 73 22.31 -15.25 8.26
C GLY A 73 21.29 -14.37 9.00
N ASP A 74 21.80 -13.70 10.05
CA ASP A 74 20.98 -13.02 11.06
C ASP A 74 20.24 -11.79 10.53
N GLU A 75 20.79 -11.08 9.55
CA GLU A 75 20.10 -9.92 8.96
C GLU A 75 18.77 -10.30 8.28
N GLY A 76 18.73 -11.49 7.67
CA GLY A 76 17.51 -12.01 7.10
C GLY A 76 16.47 -12.40 8.16
N GLU A 77 16.93 -12.97 9.28
CA GLU A 77 16.04 -13.28 10.42
C GLU A 77 15.54 -12.01 11.10
N ASP A 78 16.38 -10.99 11.22
CA ASP A 78 15.98 -9.68 11.75
C ASP A 78 14.94 -9.00 10.85
N THR A 79 15.08 -9.11 9.53
CA THR A 79 14.08 -8.62 8.58
C THR A 79 12.76 -9.36 8.76
N LEU A 80 12.76 -10.68 8.83
CA LEU A 80 11.56 -11.47 9.09
C LEU A 80 10.90 -11.05 10.39
N ARG A 81 11.66 -10.90 11.48
CA ARG A 81 11.12 -10.47 12.78
C ARG A 81 10.40 -9.12 12.66
N GLN A 82 11.00 -8.12 12.02
CA GLN A 82 10.39 -6.81 11.87
C GLN A 82 9.07 -6.86 11.06
N ILE A 83 8.99 -7.73 10.05
CA ILE A 83 7.75 -7.91 9.28
C ILE A 83 6.71 -8.67 10.10
N THR A 84 7.12 -9.67 10.89
CA THR A 84 6.25 -10.41 11.80
C THR A 84 5.68 -9.51 12.89
N ASP A 85 6.50 -8.62 13.48
CA ASP A 85 6.06 -7.59 14.43
C ASP A 85 4.99 -6.66 13.82
N CYS A 86 5.08 -6.37 12.52
CA CYS A 86 4.02 -5.63 11.83
C CYS A 86 2.71 -6.42 11.75
N VAL A 87 2.76 -7.73 11.51
CA VAL A 87 1.57 -8.60 11.52
C VAL A 87 0.92 -8.64 12.91
N ASP A 88 1.74 -8.74 13.97
CA ASP A 88 1.23 -8.68 15.34
C ASP A 88 0.57 -7.33 15.65
N LEU A 89 1.18 -6.24 15.20
CA LEU A 89 0.62 -4.90 15.35
C LEU A 89 -0.70 -4.74 14.57
N CYS A 90 -0.84 -5.36 13.38
CA CYS A 90 -2.12 -5.42 12.66
C CYS A 90 -3.22 -6.01 13.54
N THR A 91 -2.94 -7.11 14.23
CA THR A 91 -3.89 -7.75 15.15
C THR A 91 -4.29 -6.81 16.31
N GLU A 92 -3.32 -6.09 16.88
CA GLU A 92 -3.55 -5.16 18.00
C GLU A 92 -4.49 -4.00 17.60
N ILE A 93 -4.29 -3.43 16.40
CA ILE A 93 -5.04 -2.24 15.95
C ILE A 93 -6.29 -2.58 15.12
N GLY A 94 -6.55 -3.86 14.84
CA GLY A 94 -7.67 -4.31 14.02
C GLY A 94 -7.51 -4.06 12.53
N ALA A 95 -6.28 -3.88 12.02
CA ALA A 95 -6.02 -3.81 10.58
C ALA A 95 -6.02 -5.21 9.97
N PRO A 96 -6.85 -5.49 8.95
CA PRO A 96 -6.99 -6.86 8.43
C PRO A 96 -5.86 -7.30 7.49
N ILE A 97 -5.01 -6.38 7.04
CA ILE A 97 -4.02 -6.63 6.00
C ILE A 97 -2.67 -6.01 6.36
N ALA A 98 -1.59 -6.80 6.25
CA ALA A 98 -0.22 -6.31 6.25
C ALA A 98 0.29 -6.20 4.80
N VAL A 99 0.70 -5.01 4.36
CA VAL A 99 1.34 -4.81 3.07
C VAL A 99 2.83 -5.06 3.20
N VAL A 100 3.37 -5.90 2.32
CA VAL A 100 4.77 -6.36 2.39
C VAL A 100 5.44 -6.23 1.03
N HIS A 101 6.63 -5.63 1.00
CA HIS A 101 7.50 -5.70 -0.18
C HIS A 101 8.19 -7.06 -0.26
N LEU A 102 8.40 -7.56 -1.47
CA LEU A 102 9.24 -8.75 -1.70
C LEU A 102 10.72 -8.38 -1.93
N SER A 103 10.98 -7.12 -2.25
CA SER A 103 12.32 -6.62 -2.53
C SER A 103 12.36 -5.10 -2.46
N ALA A 104 13.55 -4.51 -2.45
CA ALA A 104 13.75 -3.07 -2.50
C ALA A 104 14.88 -2.70 -3.46
N GLY A 105 14.72 -1.57 -4.17
CA GLY A 105 15.72 -1.03 -5.08
C GLY A 105 15.94 -1.85 -6.36
N GLU A 106 16.93 -1.42 -7.15
CA GLU A 106 17.23 -2.02 -8.46
C GLU A 106 18.00 -3.35 -8.35
N ALA A 107 18.88 -3.45 -7.36
CA ALA A 107 19.70 -4.63 -7.09
C ALA A 107 19.00 -5.68 -6.21
N ALA A 108 17.69 -5.76 -6.30
CA ALA A 108 16.92 -6.74 -5.54
C ALA A 108 17.34 -8.18 -5.88
N PRO A 109 17.62 -9.04 -4.88
CA PRO A 109 17.97 -10.42 -5.11
C PRO A 109 16.83 -11.20 -5.79
N PRO A 110 17.15 -12.26 -6.53
CA PRO A 110 16.14 -13.23 -6.95
C PRO A 110 15.64 -14.02 -5.73
N PRO A 111 14.50 -14.71 -5.86
CA PRO A 111 14.05 -15.67 -4.83
C PRO A 111 15.14 -16.72 -4.54
N THR A 112 15.35 -16.97 -3.24
CA THR A 112 16.32 -17.97 -2.70
C THR A 112 15.59 -18.90 -1.73
N ASP A 113 16.20 -20.06 -1.41
CA ASP A 113 15.64 -21.00 -0.43
C ASP A 113 15.56 -20.39 0.97
N ALA A 114 16.53 -19.56 1.37
CA ALA A 114 16.49 -18.83 2.63
C ALA A 114 15.29 -17.87 2.68
N GLY A 115 15.10 -17.05 1.66
CA GLY A 115 13.96 -16.15 1.57
C GLY A 115 12.63 -16.90 1.49
N ARG A 116 12.59 -17.97 0.68
CA ARG A 116 11.40 -18.84 0.60
C ARG A 116 10.98 -19.35 1.97
N SER A 117 11.91 -19.91 2.74
CA SER A 117 11.63 -20.41 4.10
C SER A 117 11.09 -19.32 5.01
N ARG A 118 11.65 -18.09 4.93
CA ARG A 118 11.20 -16.96 5.74
C ARG A 118 9.81 -16.48 5.36
N PHE A 119 9.51 -16.37 4.06
CA PHE A 119 8.18 -15.97 3.62
C PHE A 119 7.11 -17.01 3.95
N ILE A 120 7.43 -18.31 3.92
CA ILE A 120 6.53 -19.36 4.41
C ILE A 120 6.22 -19.12 5.90
N ARG A 121 7.23 -18.93 6.75
CA ARG A 121 7.05 -18.65 8.18
C ARG A 121 6.23 -17.38 8.42
N LEU A 122 6.46 -16.32 7.65
CA LEU A 122 5.67 -15.09 7.73
C LEU A 122 4.20 -15.33 7.39
N VAL A 123 3.92 -16.01 6.29
CA VAL A 123 2.56 -16.30 5.85
C VAL A 123 1.83 -17.21 6.84
N ASP A 124 2.50 -18.26 7.33
CA ASP A 124 1.93 -19.16 8.35
C ASP A 124 1.58 -18.38 9.64
N HIS A 125 2.44 -17.46 10.06
CA HIS A 125 2.19 -16.59 11.22
C HIS A 125 0.98 -15.69 10.99
N ALA A 126 0.90 -15.03 9.82
CA ALA A 126 -0.20 -14.14 9.47
C ALA A 126 -1.55 -14.89 9.39
N VAL A 127 -1.57 -16.06 8.76
CA VAL A 127 -2.75 -16.94 8.70
C VAL A 127 -3.20 -17.33 10.11
N GLY A 128 -2.25 -17.72 10.98
CA GLY A 128 -2.54 -18.04 12.38
C GLY A 128 -3.13 -16.88 13.20
N LYS A 129 -2.93 -15.64 12.76
CA LYS A 129 -3.50 -14.41 13.35
C LYS A 129 -4.76 -13.91 12.64
N GLY A 130 -5.17 -14.53 11.53
CA GLY A 130 -6.28 -14.07 10.70
C GLY A 130 -5.96 -12.79 9.90
N ILE A 131 -4.68 -12.48 9.69
CA ILE A 131 -4.21 -11.32 8.93
C ILE A 131 -3.84 -11.75 7.50
N LYS A 132 -4.27 -10.98 6.52
CA LYS A 132 -3.83 -11.19 5.12
C LYS A 132 -2.47 -10.54 4.89
N ILE A 133 -1.64 -11.20 4.06
CA ILE A 133 -0.42 -10.60 3.51
C ILE A 133 -0.73 -10.09 2.11
N ALA A 134 -0.55 -8.81 1.86
CA ALA A 134 -0.65 -8.23 0.54
C ALA A 134 0.75 -7.89 0.01
N PHE A 135 1.23 -8.63 -0.99
CA PHE A 135 2.49 -8.31 -1.64
C PHE A 135 2.33 -7.15 -2.61
N GLU A 136 3.12 -6.11 -2.42
CA GLU A 136 3.08 -4.91 -3.26
C GLU A 136 4.05 -4.99 -4.43
N ASN A 137 3.61 -4.56 -5.61
CA ASN A 137 4.47 -4.51 -6.79
C ASN A 137 5.58 -3.48 -6.65
N GLN A 138 6.78 -3.96 -6.90
CA GLN A 138 8.01 -3.20 -6.92
C GLN A 138 8.71 -3.35 -8.29
N ARG A 139 10.02 -3.16 -8.36
CA ARG A 139 10.80 -3.22 -9.62
C ARG A 139 10.92 -4.61 -10.25
N LYS A 140 10.72 -5.68 -9.48
CA LYS A 140 10.93 -7.06 -9.93
C LYS A 140 9.62 -7.83 -10.04
N LEU A 141 9.03 -7.84 -11.23
CA LEU A 141 7.83 -8.64 -11.54
C LEU A 141 8.04 -10.12 -11.20
N ALA A 142 9.25 -10.64 -11.39
CA ALA A 142 9.56 -12.04 -11.09
C ALA A 142 9.35 -12.40 -9.61
N ASN A 143 9.60 -11.47 -8.68
CA ASN A 143 9.39 -11.72 -7.26
C ASN A 143 7.89 -11.82 -6.92
N ILE A 144 7.05 -10.98 -7.52
CA ILE A 144 5.58 -11.09 -7.37
C ILE A 144 5.06 -12.39 -7.99
N ALA A 145 5.51 -12.74 -9.20
CA ALA A 145 5.13 -13.98 -9.85
C ALA A 145 5.52 -15.21 -9.02
N TRP A 146 6.73 -15.21 -8.46
CA TRP A 146 7.18 -16.25 -7.54
C TRP A 146 6.27 -16.35 -6.31
N ALA A 147 5.95 -15.24 -5.66
CA ALA A 147 5.11 -15.26 -4.46
C ALA A 147 3.72 -15.85 -4.73
N PHE A 148 3.09 -15.48 -5.84
CA PHE A 148 1.77 -15.99 -6.17
C PHE A 148 1.78 -17.45 -6.66
N GLU A 149 2.88 -17.92 -7.21
CA GLU A 149 3.05 -19.37 -7.49
C GLU A 149 3.31 -20.15 -6.20
N GLU A 150 4.19 -19.66 -5.31
CA GLU A 150 4.50 -20.31 -4.03
C GLU A 150 3.25 -20.42 -3.15
N PHE A 151 2.47 -19.34 -3.05
CA PHE A 151 1.28 -19.24 -2.19
C PHE A 151 -0.03 -19.36 -2.96
N ARG A 152 -0.04 -20.06 -4.11
CA ARG A 152 -1.24 -20.17 -4.97
C ARG A 152 -2.48 -20.73 -4.28
N ASN A 153 -2.29 -21.59 -3.28
CA ASN A 153 -3.36 -22.23 -2.51
C ASN A 153 -3.63 -21.56 -1.15
N VAL A 154 -3.05 -20.40 -0.88
CA VAL A 154 -3.22 -19.65 0.37
C VAL A 154 -4.09 -18.41 0.09
N PRO A 155 -5.39 -18.43 0.43
CA PRO A 155 -6.31 -17.32 0.13
C PRO A 155 -6.02 -16.04 0.92
N GLU A 156 -5.25 -16.14 2.01
CA GLU A 156 -4.81 -15.00 2.80
C GLU A 156 -3.64 -14.23 2.16
N VAL A 157 -3.03 -14.76 1.10
CA VAL A 157 -2.01 -14.06 0.32
C VAL A 157 -2.66 -13.36 -0.85
N GLY A 158 -2.53 -12.04 -0.89
CA GLY A 158 -3.12 -11.18 -1.92
C GLY A 158 -2.12 -10.20 -2.52
N PHE A 159 -2.64 -9.40 -3.43
CA PHE A 159 -1.93 -8.37 -4.16
C PHE A 159 -2.28 -6.97 -3.62
N CYS A 160 -1.26 -6.15 -3.35
CA CYS A 160 -1.40 -4.71 -3.21
C CYS A 160 -0.92 -4.09 -4.53
N TRP A 161 -1.83 -3.49 -5.29
CA TRP A 161 -1.45 -2.80 -6.51
C TRP A 161 -1.15 -1.34 -6.27
N ASP A 162 0.13 -0.98 -6.41
CA ASP A 162 0.55 0.41 -6.56
C ASP A 162 0.65 0.76 -8.05
N CYS A 163 -0.27 1.59 -8.52
CA CYS A 163 -0.34 2.00 -9.92
C CYS A 163 0.81 2.95 -10.30
N GLY A 164 1.33 3.71 -9.34
CA GLY A 164 2.47 4.58 -9.55
C GLY A 164 3.78 3.80 -9.67
N HIS A 165 3.99 2.78 -8.84
CA HIS A 165 5.12 1.85 -8.99
C HIS A 165 5.08 1.15 -10.35
N GLU A 166 3.92 0.73 -10.82
CA GLU A 166 3.78 0.18 -12.17
C GLU A 166 4.26 1.17 -13.21
N GLY A 167 3.86 2.45 -13.10
CA GLY A 167 4.22 3.51 -14.04
C GLY A 167 5.70 3.87 -14.04
N CYS A 168 6.33 4.02 -12.85
CA CYS A 168 7.70 4.53 -12.76
C CYS A 168 8.76 3.45 -12.54
N PHE A 169 8.44 2.28 -11.96
CA PHE A 169 9.44 1.22 -11.75
C PHE A 169 9.47 0.19 -12.87
N THR A 170 8.34 -0.02 -13.54
CA THR A 170 8.21 -1.03 -14.61
C THR A 170 7.46 -0.47 -15.82
N PRO A 171 7.91 0.65 -16.41
CA PRO A 171 7.19 1.29 -17.50
C PRO A 171 6.94 0.31 -18.66
N GLY A 172 5.69 0.35 -19.17
CA GLY A 172 5.24 -0.54 -20.24
C GLY A 172 4.85 -1.96 -19.80
N ARG A 173 4.91 -2.29 -18.51
CA ARG A 173 4.39 -3.54 -17.95
C ARG A 173 3.08 -3.29 -17.23
N ARG A 174 2.20 -4.31 -17.25
CA ARG A 174 0.89 -4.27 -16.60
C ARG A 174 0.76 -5.43 -15.61
N TYR A 175 0.49 -5.13 -14.34
CA TYR A 175 0.38 -6.15 -13.29
C TYR A 175 -1.05 -6.68 -13.14
N MET A 176 -2.06 -5.82 -13.31
CA MET A 176 -3.46 -6.20 -13.13
C MET A 176 -3.93 -7.34 -14.04
N PRO A 177 -3.55 -7.40 -15.34
CA PRO A 177 -3.90 -8.56 -16.18
C PRO A 177 -3.28 -9.88 -15.73
N LEU A 178 -2.22 -9.85 -14.91
CA LEU A 178 -1.51 -11.04 -14.42
C LEU A 178 -1.96 -11.44 -13.02
N PHE A 179 -2.27 -10.49 -12.15
CA PHE A 179 -2.44 -10.71 -10.71
C PHE A 179 -3.70 -10.07 -10.14
N GLY A 180 -4.54 -9.44 -10.96
CA GLY A 180 -5.75 -8.75 -10.52
C GLY A 180 -6.73 -9.64 -9.76
N ASP A 181 -6.77 -10.93 -10.06
CA ASP A 181 -7.60 -11.92 -9.34
C ASP A 181 -7.18 -12.08 -7.86
N ARG A 182 -6.00 -11.61 -7.51
CA ARG A 182 -5.46 -11.62 -6.15
C ARG A 182 -5.53 -10.25 -5.46
N LEU A 183 -6.10 -9.23 -6.11
CA LEU A 183 -6.13 -7.87 -5.57
C LEU A 183 -6.93 -7.83 -4.26
N VAL A 184 -6.32 -7.32 -3.18
CA VAL A 184 -6.95 -7.16 -1.86
C VAL A 184 -6.85 -5.73 -1.32
N CYS A 185 -5.92 -4.92 -1.81
CA CYS A 185 -5.80 -3.50 -1.50
C CYS A 185 -5.08 -2.75 -2.63
N THR A 186 -5.15 -1.43 -2.60
CA THR A 186 -4.51 -0.57 -3.59
C THR A 186 -3.70 0.52 -2.92
N HIS A 187 -2.61 0.93 -3.58
CA HIS A 187 -1.93 2.20 -3.36
C HIS A 187 -2.08 3.03 -4.64
N ILE A 188 -2.99 3.99 -4.61
CA ILE A 188 -3.29 4.86 -5.74
C ILE A 188 -2.51 6.15 -5.58
N GLN A 189 -1.65 6.43 -6.51
CA GLN A 189 -0.87 7.66 -6.60
C GLN A 189 -0.61 8.01 -8.07
N ASP A 190 -0.16 9.21 -8.33
CA ASP A 190 0.31 9.63 -9.65
C ASP A 190 1.81 9.99 -9.60
N ASN A 191 2.44 9.95 -10.72
CA ASN A 191 3.81 10.41 -10.93
C ASN A 191 4.00 10.77 -12.41
N GLU A 192 5.18 11.26 -12.78
CA GLU A 192 5.44 11.72 -14.14
C GLU A 192 5.70 10.59 -15.15
N GLY A 193 5.59 9.32 -14.75
CA GLY A 193 5.91 8.16 -15.59
C GLY A 193 7.40 8.05 -15.95
N ILE A 194 8.27 8.77 -15.24
CA ILE A 194 9.72 8.75 -15.44
C ILE A 194 10.31 7.65 -14.57
N TYR A 195 11.16 6.82 -15.19
CA TYR A 195 11.81 5.71 -14.49
C TYR A 195 12.47 6.15 -13.18
N ASN A 196 12.16 5.43 -12.11
CA ASN A 196 12.65 5.65 -10.74
C ASN A 196 12.21 6.97 -10.07
N LYS A 197 11.26 7.71 -10.65
CA LYS A 197 10.73 8.95 -10.09
C LYS A 197 9.38 8.72 -9.44
N ASP A 198 9.42 8.17 -8.22
CA ASP A 198 8.27 7.81 -7.41
C ASP A 198 7.82 9.01 -6.54
N THR A 199 6.99 9.89 -7.10
CA THR A 199 6.65 11.18 -6.49
C THR A 199 5.39 11.19 -5.64
N HIS A 200 4.52 10.20 -5.76
CA HIS A 200 3.25 10.08 -5.03
C HIS A 200 2.38 11.33 -5.10
N LEU A 201 2.13 11.81 -6.32
CA LEU A 201 1.24 12.93 -6.59
C LEU A 201 -0.23 12.51 -6.40
N ILE A 202 -1.10 13.49 -6.22
CA ILE A 202 -2.55 13.27 -6.27
C ILE A 202 -2.92 12.76 -7.68
N PRO A 203 -3.83 11.76 -7.80
CA PRO A 203 -4.29 11.28 -9.10
C PRO A 203 -4.68 12.41 -10.04
N PHE A 204 -4.28 12.31 -11.31
CA PHE A 204 -4.44 13.31 -12.39
C PHE A 204 -3.53 14.54 -12.31
N ASP A 205 -2.59 14.60 -11.36
CA ASP A 205 -1.60 15.69 -11.27
C ASP A 205 -0.25 15.32 -11.91
N GLY A 206 -0.07 14.08 -12.30
CA GLY A 206 1.11 13.55 -13.00
C GLY A 206 0.83 13.18 -14.46
N GLY A 207 1.38 12.06 -14.88
CA GLY A 207 1.32 11.58 -16.26
C GLY A 207 0.85 10.14 -16.43
N LEU A 208 0.32 9.50 -15.39
CA LEU A 208 -0.19 8.14 -15.48
C LEU A 208 -1.53 8.08 -16.21
N ASP A 209 -1.75 6.97 -16.89
CA ASP A 209 -2.98 6.68 -17.62
C ASP A 209 -4.09 6.22 -16.65
N PHE A 210 -4.90 7.16 -16.15
CA PHE A 210 -6.01 6.86 -15.25
C PHE A 210 -7.22 6.24 -15.95
N ASP A 211 -7.32 6.29 -17.27
CA ASP A 211 -8.33 5.51 -18.00
C ASP A 211 -8.01 4.01 -17.88
N TYR A 212 -6.74 3.63 -18.03
CA TYR A 212 -6.29 2.26 -17.76
C TYR A 212 -6.47 1.89 -16.28
N VAL A 213 -6.13 2.76 -15.33
CA VAL A 213 -6.30 2.48 -13.90
C VAL A 213 -7.77 2.20 -13.57
N ALA A 214 -8.69 3.01 -14.10
CA ALA A 214 -10.12 2.80 -13.92
C ALA A 214 -10.59 1.47 -14.53
N GLU A 215 -10.20 1.18 -15.77
CA GLU A 215 -10.51 -0.07 -16.46
C GLU A 215 -10.04 -1.30 -15.67
N ALA A 216 -8.79 -1.28 -15.22
CA ALA A 216 -8.18 -2.38 -14.47
C ALA A 216 -8.92 -2.67 -13.15
N LEU A 217 -9.41 -1.62 -12.48
CA LEU A 217 -10.09 -1.74 -11.19
C LEU A 217 -11.57 -2.14 -11.28
N ARG A 218 -12.17 -2.16 -12.46
CA ARG A 218 -13.57 -2.62 -12.63
C ARG A 218 -13.76 -4.07 -12.22
N SER A 219 -12.75 -4.91 -12.41
CA SER A 219 -12.80 -6.34 -12.05
C SER A 219 -12.79 -6.62 -10.54
N ALA A 220 -12.48 -5.60 -9.71
CA ALA A 220 -12.34 -5.77 -8.25
C ALA A 220 -13.18 -4.73 -7.47
N PRO A 221 -14.53 -4.73 -7.60
CA PRO A 221 -15.39 -3.68 -7.04
C PRO A 221 -15.36 -3.59 -5.51
N GLU A 222 -15.01 -4.68 -4.82
CA GLU A 222 -14.97 -4.75 -3.35
C GLU A 222 -13.69 -4.14 -2.75
N VAL A 223 -12.66 -3.90 -3.56
CA VAL A 223 -11.38 -3.41 -3.07
C VAL A 223 -11.43 -1.89 -2.95
N PRO A 224 -11.10 -1.29 -1.78
CA PRO A 224 -11.07 0.15 -1.59
C PRO A 224 -10.09 0.86 -2.53
N LEU A 225 -10.38 2.12 -2.87
CA LEU A 225 -9.45 3.01 -3.56
C LEU A 225 -8.65 3.77 -2.50
N THR A 226 -7.47 3.27 -2.16
CA THR A 226 -6.65 3.85 -1.10
C THR A 226 -5.51 4.67 -1.69
N LEU A 227 -5.51 5.97 -1.41
CA LEU A 227 -4.48 6.89 -1.86
C LEU A 227 -3.19 6.72 -1.05
N GLU A 228 -2.04 6.69 -1.72
CA GLU A 228 -0.73 6.78 -1.10
C GLU A 228 0.02 8.04 -1.55
N LEU A 229 -0.08 9.10 -0.76
CA LEU A 229 0.34 10.43 -1.17
C LEU A 229 1.51 10.96 -0.32
N LYS A 230 2.38 11.76 -0.95
CA LYS A 230 3.46 12.49 -0.29
C LYS A 230 3.18 13.99 -0.31
N ARG A 231 2.73 14.53 0.83
CA ARG A 231 2.36 15.95 0.98
C ARG A 231 3.50 16.95 0.67
N LYS A 232 4.75 16.48 0.72
CA LYS A 232 5.93 17.31 0.41
C LYS A 232 6.26 17.39 -1.08
N ALA A 233 5.52 16.68 -1.94
CA ALA A 233 5.78 16.70 -3.36
C ALA A 233 5.43 18.06 -3.97
N VAL A 234 6.29 18.57 -4.85
CA VAL A 234 5.92 19.65 -5.78
C VAL A 234 4.83 19.06 -6.71
N PRO A 235 3.68 19.72 -6.97
CA PRO A 235 3.46 21.16 -6.90
C PRO A 235 2.70 21.67 -5.65
N TYR A 236 2.58 20.90 -4.58
CA TYR A 236 1.73 21.25 -3.43
C TYR A 236 2.42 22.12 -2.39
N GLU A 237 3.61 22.62 -2.65
CA GLU A 237 4.31 23.56 -1.79
C GLU A 237 3.47 24.84 -1.64
N GLY A 238 3.20 25.23 -0.39
CA GLY A 238 2.36 26.39 -0.08
C GLY A 238 0.84 26.17 -0.04
N MET A 239 0.35 25.00 -0.44
CA MET A 239 -1.07 24.64 -0.26
C MET A 239 -1.36 24.33 1.21
N SER A 240 -2.53 24.69 1.76
CA SER A 240 -2.95 24.26 3.10
C SER A 240 -3.19 22.75 3.14
N ASP A 241 -3.19 22.12 4.33
CA ASP A 241 -3.52 20.69 4.45
C ASP A 241 -4.98 20.43 4.06
N GLU A 242 -5.90 21.33 4.43
CA GLU A 242 -7.32 21.25 4.09
C GLU A 242 -7.53 21.26 2.57
N ASP A 243 -6.91 22.20 1.85
CA ASP A 243 -7.02 22.30 0.39
C ASP A 243 -6.41 21.07 -0.29
N TYR A 244 -5.26 20.59 0.21
CA TYR A 244 -4.63 19.38 -0.30
C TYR A 244 -5.50 18.15 -0.13
N LEU A 245 -6.08 17.95 1.05
CA LEU A 245 -6.97 16.81 1.33
C LEU A 245 -8.28 16.92 0.55
N ALA A 246 -8.83 18.12 0.39
CA ALA A 246 -10.01 18.34 -0.46
C ALA A 246 -9.73 17.99 -1.93
N ARG A 247 -8.57 18.39 -2.45
CA ARG A 247 -8.13 18.02 -3.80
C ARG A 247 -7.93 16.51 -3.96
N ALA A 248 -7.30 15.85 -2.98
CA ALA A 248 -7.13 14.39 -2.95
C ALA A 248 -8.49 13.66 -2.95
N ALA A 249 -9.43 14.14 -2.13
CA ALA A 249 -10.79 13.59 -2.08
C ALA A 249 -11.53 13.75 -3.41
N ALA A 250 -11.42 14.91 -4.06
CA ALA A 250 -12.03 15.14 -5.37
C ALA A 250 -11.43 14.21 -6.44
N ALA A 251 -10.11 14.01 -6.40
CA ALA A 251 -9.40 13.14 -7.34
C ALA A 251 -9.81 11.66 -7.22
N VAL A 252 -9.84 11.12 -6.00
CA VAL A 252 -10.24 9.71 -5.82
C VAL A 252 -11.72 9.48 -6.10
N LYS A 253 -12.59 10.46 -5.85
CA LYS A 253 -14.00 10.40 -6.23
C LYS A 253 -14.16 10.42 -7.75
N ARG A 254 -13.41 11.27 -8.46
CA ARG A 254 -13.35 11.26 -9.93
C ARG A 254 -12.94 9.89 -10.47
N LEU A 255 -11.89 9.28 -9.91
CA LEU A 255 -11.47 7.93 -10.30
C LEU A 255 -12.59 6.91 -10.07
N ARG A 256 -13.25 6.95 -8.92
CA ARG A 256 -14.40 6.09 -8.63
C ARG A 256 -15.50 6.24 -9.66
N ASP A 257 -15.86 7.47 -10.00
CA ASP A 257 -16.90 7.75 -10.99
C ASP A 257 -16.53 7.21 -12.39
N MET A 258 -15.23 7.26 -12.78
CA MET A 258 -14.72 6.66 -14.02
C MET A 258 -14.81 5.12 -14.01
N ILE A 259 -14.64 4.48 -12.83
CA ILE A 259 -14.79 3.03 -12.67
C ILE A 259 -16.26 2.62 -12.78
N ASP A 260 -17.15 3.37 -12.14
CA ASP A 260 -18.58 3.06 -12.07
C ASP A 260 -19.34 3.41 -13.36
N THR A 261 -18.74 4.23 -14.24
CA THR A 261 -19.32 4.61 -15.55
C THR A 261 -18.58 3.85 -16.65
N PRO A 262 -19.26 2.91 -17.35
CA PRO A 262 -18.61 2.12 -18.41
C PRO A 262 -18.30 2.95 -19.66
#